data_ff9f88bde3924580dc052a9b4dbc1cb8
#
_entry.id   ff9f88bde3924580dc052a9b4dbc1cb8
#
_cell.length_a   1.000
_cell.length_b   1.000
_cell.length_c   1.000
_cell.angle_alpha   90.00
_cell.angle_beta   90.00
_cell.angle_gamma   90.00
#
_symmetry.space_group_name_H-M   'P 1'
#
loop_
_entity.id
_entity.type
_entity.pdbx_description
1 polymer ?
#
loop_
_entity_poly.entity_id
_entity_poly.type
_entity_poly.pdbx_seq_one_letter_code
_entity_poly.pdbx_strand_id
1 'polypeptide(L)'
;SLVTIDSNILDAVGVYRQQEDIVLEMYCKDAYGYELSLEENQLVVSFVPLRSQYQIVSVIYVPLKDRERLVNQDMQELDKIAGAYGMKVYKTWQMQTEYSQQQAVDFANQIHADMLLGIGVEEGAGQDRIETLCNAGYFIPDFGGVDLAAVMTDSMNRVYSALEIQVMDAGEEYTLIHDASVPAAMTFYYTKQAATGRPETEYDMNRKLINALTDMYKQVLSTYFTSE
;
A
#
# COMPACT_ATOMS: atom_id res chain seq x y z
N SER A 1 -0.60 -25.57 14.01
CA SER A 1 -1.87 -26.28 13.68
C SER A 1 -2.81 -25.30 13.00
N LEU A 2 -3.55 -25.78 12.00
CA LEU A 2 -4.62 -25.03 11.33
C LEU A 2 -5.96 -25.65 11.77
N VAL A 3 -6.89 -24.81 12.21
CA VAL A 3 -8.23 -25.20 12.60
C VAL A 3 -9.23 -24.52 11.67
N THR A 4 -10.00 -25.30 10.94
CA THR A 4 -11.10 -24.81 10.11
C THR A 4 -12.27 -24.37 11.00
N ILE A 5 -12.86 -23.23 10.70
CA ILE A 5 -13.96 -22.66 11.48
C ILE A 5 -15.17 -22.45 10.56
N ASP A 6 -16.31 -22.96 10.98
CA ASP A 6 -17.58 -22.69 10.31
C ASP A 6 -18.19 -21.38 10.85
N SER A 7 -17.83 -20.28 10.21
CA SER A 7 -18.31 -18.96 10.60
C SER A 7 -18.53 -18.10 9.36
N ASN A 8 -19.32 -17.03 9.49
CA ASN A 8 -19.53 -16.05 8.43
C ASN A 8 -18.34 -15.10 8.24
N ILE A 9 -17.40 -15.10 9.18
CA ILE A 9 -16.26 -14.16 9.23
C ILE A 9 -14.94 -14.86 8.93
N LEU A 10 -14.73 -16.05 9.51
CA LEU A 10 -13.48 -16.79 9.45
C LEU A 10 -13.65 -18.11 8.69
N ASP A 11 -12.66 -18.45 7.86
CA ASP A 11 -12.51 -19.78 7.28
C ASP A 11 -11.65 -20.68 8.16
N ALA A 12 -10.60 -20.14 8.76
CA ALA A 12 -9.68 -20.90 9.59
C ALA A 12 -8.88 -20.00 10.56
N VAL A 13 -8.30 -20.64 11.57
CA VAL A 13 -7.29 -20.05 12.43
C VAL A 13 -6.06 -20.93 12.46
N GLY A 14 -4.92 -20.38 12.12
CA GLY A 14 -3.61 -20.97 12.27
C GLY A 14 -2.99 -20.62 13.62
N VAL A 15 -2.42 -21.60 14.29
CA VAL A 15 -1.64 -21.40 15.52
C VAL A 15 -0.27 -22.03 15.32
N TYR A 16 0.77 -21.23 15.39
CA TYR A 16 2.14 -21.72 15.27
C TYR A 16 3.11 -20.91 16.12
N ARG A 17 4.29 -21.48 16.34
CA ARG A 17 5.34 -20.82 17.09
C ARG A 17 6.37 -20.23 16.12
N GLN A 18 6.68 -18.96 16.33
CA GLN A 18 7.73 -18.27 15.59
C GLN A 18 8.71 -17.69 16.60
N GLN A 19 9.92 -18.28 16.68
CA GLN A 19 10.90 -17.99 17.73
C GLN A 19 10.32 -18.24 19.13
N GLU A 20 10.20 -17.22 19.97
CA GLU A 20 9.62 -17.30 21.32
C GLU A 20 8.13 -16.94 21.35
N ASP A 21 7.58 -16.40 20.24
CA ASP A 21 6.21 -15.95 20.15
C ASP A 21 5.25 -17.04 19.68
N ILE A 22 4.01 -16.93 20.13
CA ILE A 22 2.88 -17.68 19.58
C ILE A 22 2.18 -16.74 18.58
N VAL A 23 2.11 -17.17 17.32
CA VAL A 23 1.43 -16.46 16.27
C VAL A 23 0.06 -17.07 16.03
N LEU A 24 -0.95 -16.21 16.07
CA LEU A 24 -2.32 -16.51 15.67
C LEU A 24 -2.56 -15.89 14.30
N GLU A 25 -2.83 -16.71 13.30
CA GLU A 25 -3.12 -16.28 11.95
C GLU A 25 -4.59 -16.56 11.65
N MET A 26 -5.36 -15.52 11.37
CA MET A 26 -6.79 -15.60 11.14
C MET A 26 -7.09 -15.40 9.66
N TYR A 27 -7.68 -16.43 9.05
CA TYR A 27 -8.08 -16.42 7.64
C TYR A 27 -9.53 -15.92 7.56
N CYS A 28 -9.66 -14.62 7.30
CA CYS A 28 -10.96 -13.96 7.22
C CYS A 28 -11.53 -14.06 5.79
N LYS A 29 -12.85 -14.16 5.69
CA LYS A 29 -13.59 -14.19 4.42
C LYS A 29 -13.63 -12.82 3.73
N ASP A 30 -13.39 -11.75 4.50
CA ASP A 30 -13.36 -10.37 4.02
C ASP A 30 -12.37 -9.56 4.88
N ALA A 31 -12.21 -8.27 4.56
CA ALA A 31 -11.37 -7.36 5.34
C ALA A 31 -12.17 -6.79 6.53
N TYR A 32 -11.67 -7.05 7.73
CA TYR A 32 -12.25 -6.59 8.98
C TYR A 32 -11.24 -5.74 9.77
N GLY A 33 -11.76 -4.82 10.56
CA GLY A 33 -11.07 -4.33 11.74
C GLY A 33 -11.14 -5.36 12.88
N TYR A 34 -10.35 -5.18 13.92
CA TYR A 34 -10.43 -6.03 15.09
C TYR A 34 -10.12 -5.29 16.39
N GLU A 35 -10.72 -5.74 17.47
CA GLU A 35 -10.45 -5.32 18.83
C GLU A 35 -9.96 -6.50 19.65
N LEU A 36 -8.99 -6.24 20.53
CA LEU A 36 -8.44 -7.23 21.44
C LEU A 36 -8.83 -6.90 22.87
N SER A 37 -9.39 -7.86 23.59
CA SER A 37 -9.60 -7.76 25.03
C SER A 37 -9.09 -9.01 25.74
N LEU A 38 -8.67 -8.84 26.97
CA LEU A 38 -8.31 -9.94 27.86
C LEU A 38 -9.41 -10.09 28.91
N GLU A 39 -10.16 -11.15 28.82
CA GLU A 39 -11.27 -11.44 29.73
C GLU A 39 -10.91 -12.68 30.57
N GLU A 40 -10.82 -12.52 31.89
CA GLU A 40 -10.34 -13.54 32.82
C GLU A 40 -8.96 -14.10 32.43
N ASN A 41 -8.86 -15.12 31.63
CA ASN A 41 -7.64 -15.72 31.11
C ASN A 41 -7.77 -16.05 29.60
N GLN A 42 -8.68 -15.39 28.92
CA GLN A 42 -8.96 -15.62 27.50
C GLN A 42 -8.65 -14.36 26.70
N LEU A 43 -7.91 -14.52 25.60
CA LEU A 43 -7.77 -13.49 24.60
C LEU A 43 -9.01 -13.53 23.71
N VAL A 44 -9.78 -12.44 23.74
CA VAL A 44 -10.95 -12.26 22.90
C VAL A 44 -10.58 -11.37 21.73
N VAL A 45 -10.86 -11.86 20.52
CA VAL A 45 -10.69 -11.09 19.27
C VAL A 45 -12.08 -10.82 18.72
N SER A 46 -12.47 -9.56 18.70
CA SER A 46 -13.75 -9.10 18.16
C SER A 46 -13.54 -8.49 16.79
N PHE A 47 -14.21 -9.03 15.77
CA PHE A 47 -14.16 -8.46 14.43
C PHE A 47 -15.20 -7.35 14.29
N VAL A 48 -14.79 -6.23 13.74
CA VAL A 48 -15.62 -5.05 13.53
C VAL A 48 -15.54 -4.61 12.06
N PRO A 49 -16.51 -3.84 11.56
CA PRO A 49 -16.40 -3.28 10.21
C PRO A 49 -15.11 -2.47 10.06
N LEU A 50 -14.38 -2.66 8.96
CA LEU A 50 -13.10 -2.01 8.71
C LEU A 50 -13.21 -0.48 8.88
N ARG A 51 -14.27 0.11 8.37
CA ARG A 51 -14.54 1.55 8.41
C ARG A 51 -14.90 2.10 9.80
N SER A 52 -15.20 1.24 10.77
CA SER A 52 -15.41 1.69 12.15
C SER A 52 -14.09 2.01 12.86
N GLN A 53 -12.97 1.49 12.36
CA GLN A 53 -11.64 1.70 12.96
C GLN A 53 -10.77 2.65 12.14
N TYR A 54 -10.93 2.66 10.81
CA TYR A 54 -10.04 3.38 9.92
C TYR A 54 -10.79 4.34 9.02
N GLN A 55 -10.39 5.60 9.07
CA GLN A 55 -10.95 6.66 8.22
C GLN A 55 -10.56 6.46 6.75
N ILE A 56 -9.32 6.02 6.51
CA ILE A 56 -8.78 5.78 5.18
C ILE A 56 -8.23 4.35 5.10
N VAL A 57 -8.51 3.70 3.98
CA VAL A 57 -7.99 2.38 3.64
C VAL A 57 -7.20 2.47 2.35
N SER A 58 -5.93 2.14 2.40
CA SER A 58 -5.02 2.14 1.26
C SER A 58 -4.48 0.75 0.98
N VAL A 59 -4.29 0.44 -0.30
CA VAL A 59 -3.58 -0.76 -0.75
C VAL A 59 -2.30 -0.33 -1.45
N ILE A 60 -1.16 -0.93 -1.09
CA ILE A 60 0.12 -0.70 -1.78
C ILE A 60 0.54 -1.99 -2.47
N TYR A 61 0.83 -1.87 -3.76
CA TYR A 61 1.37 -2.91 -4.61
C TYR A 61 2.83 -2.62 -4.96
N VAL A 62 3.69 -3.63 -4.77
CA VAL A 62 5.08 -3.62 -5.26
C VAL A 62 5.27 -4.86 -6.13
N PRO A 63 5.71 -4.72 -7.40
CA PRO A 63 6.00 -5.85 -8.27
C PRO A 63 7.02 -6.81 -7.62
N LEU A 64 6.84 -8.11 -7.84
CA LEU A 64 7.71 -9.14 -7.25
C LEU A 64 9.20 -8.88 -7.55
N LYS A 65 9.51 -8.49 -8.79
CA LYS A 65 10.88 -8.17 -9.23
C LYS A 65 11.54 -7.03 -8.44
N ASP A 66 10.73 -6.16 -7.84
CA ASP A 66 11.21 -4.95 -7.16
C ASP A 66 11.19 -5.08 -5.63
N ARG A 67 10.62 -6.17 -5.09
CA ARG A 67 10.44 -6.34 -3.63
C ARG A 67 11.76 -6.34 -2.86
N GLU A 68 12.78 -7.03 -3.35
CA GLU A 68 14.09 -7.07 -2.68
C GLU A 68 14.72 -5.67 -2.58
N ARG A 69 14.41 -4.80 -3.53
CA ARG A 69 14.96 -3.44 -3.60
C ARG A 69 14.13 -2.42 -2.81
N LEU A 70 12.79 -2.53 -2.84
CA LEU A 70 11.89 -1.51 -2.31
C LEU A 70 11.35 -1.88 -0.92
N VAL A 71 11.20 -3.17 -0.59
CA VAL A 71 10.59 -3.60 0.66
C VAL A 71 11.66 -3.80 1.74
N ASN A 72 12.09 -2.72 2.33
CA ASN A 72 12.97 -2.71 3.49
C ASN A 72 12.19 -2.69 4.82
N GLN A 73 12.90 -2.56 5.94
CA GLN A 73 12.29 -2.50 7.27
C GLN A 73 11.33 -1.30 7.40
N ASP A 74 11.67 -0.14 6.84
CA ASP A 74 10.83 1.05 6.92
C ASP A 74 9.51 0.87 6.17
N MET A 75 9.55 0.21 4.98
CA MET A 75 8.33 -0.16 4.26
C MET A 75 7.48 -1.18 5.03
N GLN A 76 8.10 -2.07 5.81
CA GLN A 76 7.37 -2.99 6.68
C GLN A 76 6.61 -2.26 7.80
N GLU A 77 7.12 -1.12 8.24
CA GLU A 77 6.55 -0.34 9.33
C GLU A 77 5.57 0.76 8.88
N LEU A 78 5.33 0.89 7.57
CA LEU A 78 4.49 1.95 7.02
C LEU A 78 3.05 1.94 7.58
N ASP A 79 2.51 0.77 7.89
CA ASP A 79 1.20 0.63 8.53
C ASP A 79 1.16 1.19 9.96
N LYS A 80 2.26 1.13 10.70
CA LYS A 80 2.35 1.76 12.03
C LYS A 80 2.30 3.29 11.90
N ILE A 81 3.02 3.82 10.91
CA ILE A 81 3.04 5.25 10.62
C ILE A 81 1.65 5.72 10.18
N ALA A 82 1.05 5.02 9.24
CA ALA A 82 -0.29 5.32 8.72
C ALA A 82 -1.36 5.17 9.81
N GLY A 83 -1.26 4.13 10.65
CA GLY A 83 -2.18 3.86 11.75
C GLY A 83 -2.25 5.00 12.77
N ALA A 84 -1.16 5.73 13.00
CA ALA A 84 -1.14 6.92 13.84
C ALA A 84 -2.05 8.06 13.32
N TYR A 85 -2.43 8.00 12.04
CA TYR A 85 -3.34 8.93 11.38
C TYR A 85 -4.72 8.33 11.09
N GLY A 86 -5.08 7.21 11.71
CA GLY A 86 -6.36 6.54 11.49
C GLY A 86 -6.49 5.85 10.11
N MET A 87 -5.36 5.51 9.51
CA MET A 87 -5.31 4.87 8.19
C MET A 87 -4.94 3.39 8.31
N LYS A 88 -5.56 2.55 7.51
CA LYS A 88 -5.13 1.16 7.28
C LYS A 88 -4.39 1.06 5.96
N VAL A 89 -3.17 0.51 5.99
CA VAL A 89 -2.40 0.23 4.79
C VAL A 89 -2.25 -1.28 4.63
N TYR A 90 -2.82 -1.80 3.56
CA TYR A 90 -2.60 -3.19 3.14
C TYR A 90 -1.41 -3.25 2.19
N LYS A 91 -0.46 -4.11 2.52
CA LYS A 91 0.79 -4.30 1.77
C LYS A 91 0.72 -5.65 1.06
N THR A 92 0.64 -5.64 -0.27
CA THR A 92 0.41 -6.88 -1.06
C THR A 92 1.47 -7.94 -0.85
N TRP A 93 2.69 -7.56 -0.50
CA TRP A 93 3.79 -8.50 -0.21
C TRP A 93 3.68 -9.20 1.16
N GLN A 94 2.73 -8.80 2.01
CA GLN A 94 2.46 -9.44 3.30
C GLN A 94 1.24 -10.36 3.25
N MET A 95 0.44 -10.28 2.20
CA MET A 95 -0.84 -11.00 2.13
C MET A 95 -0.69 -12.44 1.65
N GLN A 96 0.08 -12.65 0.58
CA GLN A 96 0.40 -13.96 0.02
C GLN A 96 1.69 -13.88 -0.78
N THR A 97 2.22 -15.03 -1.19
CA THR A 97 3.54 -15.13 -1.82
C THR A 97 3.70 -14.35 -3.12
N GLU A 98 2.65 -14.22 -3.92
CA GLU A 98 2.70 -13.50 -5.20
C GLU A 98 1.36 -12.83 -5.50
N TYR A 99 1.31 -11.51 -5.31
CA TYR A 99 0.18 -10.71 -5.77
C TYR A 99 0.50 -10.11 -7.12
N SER A 100 -0.28 -10.47 -8.13
CA SER A 100 -0.26 -9.80 -9.43
C SER A 100 -0.92 -8.43 -9.35
N GLN A 101 -0.75 -7.61 -10.39
CA GLN A 101 -1.49 -6.34 -10.47
C GLN A 101 -3.00 -6.57 -10.39
N GLN A 102 -3.52 -7.57 -11.11
CA GLN A 102 -4.95 -7.90 -11.10
C GLN A 102 -5.44 -8.27 -9.70
N GLN A 103 -4.71 -9.11 -8.97
CA GLN A 103 -5.09 -9.47 -7.60
C GLN A 103 -5.07 -8.28 -6.64
N ALA A 104 -4.14 -7.34 -6.83
CA ALA A 104 -4.12 -6.11 -6.05
C ALA A 104 -5.34 -5.21 -6.35
N VAL A 105 -5.73 -5.13 -7.61
CA VAL A 105 -6.94 -4.43 -8.07
C VAL A 105 -8.19 -5.08 -7.50
N ASP A 106 -8.33 -6.40 -7.68
CA ASP A 106 -9.49 -7.15 -7.21
C ASP A 106 -9.67 -6.97 -5.70
N PHE A 107 -8.57 -7.06 -4.96
CA PHE A 107 -8.59 -6.83 -3.51
C PHE A 107 -8.98 -5.39 -3.15
N ALA A 108 -8.36 -4.39 -3.78
CA ALA A 108 -8.68 -2.98 -3.51
C ALA A 108 -10.16 -2.66 -3.82
N ASN A 109 -10.68 -3.20 -4.94
CA ASN A 109 -12.08 -3.05 -5.33
C ASN A 109 -13.03 -3.75 -4.34
N GLN A 110 -12.69 -4.98 -3.91
CA GLN A 110 -13.48 -5.77 -2.96
C GLN A 110 -13.64 -5.05 -1.61
N ILE A 111 -12.54 -4.51 -1.07
CA ILE A 111 -12.58 -3.83 0.25
C ILE A 111 -13.01 -2.38 0.15
N HIS A 112 -13.34 -1.89 -1.06
CA HIS A 112 -13.65 -0.49 -1.32
C HIS A 112 -12.56 0.44 -0.74
N ALA A 113 -11.30 0.19 -1.10
CA ALA A 113 -10.19 1.02 -0.67
C ALA A 113 -10.38 2.48 -1.14
N ASP A 114 -9.85 3.44 -0.38
CA ASP A 114 -9.87 4.84 -0.78
C ASP A 114 -8.79 5.14 -1.82
N MET A 115 -7.74 4.29 -1.85
CA MET A 115 -6.67 4.42 -2.82
C MET A 115 -5.91 3.11 -3.04
N LEU A 116 -5.42 2.94 -4.27
CA LEU A 116 -4.51 1.88 -4.68
C LEU A 116 -3.23 2.51 -5.23
N LEU A 117 -2.10 2.19 -4.60
CA LEU A 117 -0.79 2.67 -4.97
C LEU A 117 0.06 1.55 -5.54
N GLY A 118 0.65 1.76 -6.71
CA GLY A 118 1.72 0.91 -7.24
C GLY A 118 3.06 1.62 -7.15
N ILE A 119 4.11 0.89 -6.80
CA ILE A 119 5.47 1.41 -6.73
C ILE A 119 6.40 0.42 -7.39
N GLY A 120 7.17 0.86 -8.37
CA GLY A 120 8.11 0.04 -9.12
C GLY A 120 9.42 0.75 -9.42
N VAL A 121 10.40 -0.04 -9.86
CA VAL A 121 11.70 0.45 -10.34
C VAL A 121 11.91 -0.07 -11.74
N GLU A 122 12.26 0.83 -12.65
CA GLU A 122 12.57 0.48 -14.03
C GLU A 122 14.00 0.91 -14.40
N GLU A 123 14.63 0.15 -15.29
CA GLU A 123 15.92 0.55 -15.86
C GLU A 123 15.70 1.61 -16.93
N GLY A 124 16.30 2.77 -16.74
CA GLY A 124 16.19 3.90 -17.66
C GLY A 124 17.45 4.13 -18.50
N ALA A 125 17.29 4.43 -19.78
CA ALA A 125 18.40 4.82 -20.66
C ALA A 125 18.82 6.30 -20.51
N GLY A 126 18.03 7.10 -19.78
CA GLY A 126 18.21 8.55 -19.60
C GLY A 126 18.79 8.96 -18.24
N GLN A 127 18.45 10.16 -17.79
CA GLN A 127 18.70 10.59 -16.40
C GLN A 127 17.75 9.87 -15.46
N ASP A 128 18.12 9.78 -14.18
CA ASP A 128 17.23 9.28 -13.15
C ASP A 128 16.01 10.20 -13.10
N ARG A 129 14.82 9.62 -13.12
CA ARG A 129 13.54 10.35 -13.10
C ARG A 129 12.48 9.54 -12.39
N ILE A 130 11.38 10.18 -12.04
CA ILE A 130 10.19 9.55 -11.47
C ILE A 130 9.00 9.84 -12.40
N GLU A 131 8.26 8.81 -12.74
CA GLU A 131 7.01 8.93 -13.48
C GLU A 131 5.88 8.37 -12.62
N THR A 132 4.82 9.16 -12.46
CA THR A 132 3.59 8.70 -11.81
C THR A 132 2.51 8.58 -12.86
N LEU A 133 2.00 7.38 -13.03
CA LEU A 133 0.91 7.05 -13.93
C LEU A 133 -0.40 7.09 -13.15
N CYS A 134 -1.45 7.59 -13.76
CA CYS A 134 -2.79 7.55 -13.21
C CYS A 134 -3.82 7.36 -14.30
N ASN A 135 -5.01 6.93 -13.90
CA ASN A 135 -6.17 6.94 -14.77
C ASN A 135 -6.82 8.32 -14.70
N ALA A 136 -7.08 8.94 -15.84
CA ALA A 136 -7.83 10.19 -15.95
C ALA A 136 -9.31 10.01 -15.60
N GLY A 137 -9.80 8.78 -15.43
CA GLY A 137 -11.15 8.48 -14.96
C GLY A 137 -11.39 9.01 -13.56
N TYR A 138 -12.59 9.51 -13.36
CA TYR A 138 -13.04 10.06 -12.11
C TYR A 138 -13.91 9.04 -11.36
N PHE A 139 -13.54 8.66 -10.15
CA PHE A 139 -14.18 7.55 -9.44
C PHE A 139 -15.07 7.97 -8.27
N ILE A 140 -14.67 9.02 -7.54
CA ILE A 140 -15.46 9.54 -6.42
C ILE A 140 -15.52 11.06 -6.50
N PRO A 141 -16.59 11.71 -5.98
CA PRO A 141 -16.61 13.16 -5.84
C PRO A 141 -15.41 13.60 -5.01
N ASP A 142 -14.72 14.62 -5.44
CA ASP A 142 -13.65 15.30 -4.71
C ASP A 142 -12.30 14.57 -4.58
N PHE A 143 -12.18 13.28 -4.97
CA PHE A 143 -10.90 12.57 -4.94
C PHE A 143 -10.84 11.44 -5.98
N GLY A 144 -9.97 11.57 -6.96
CA GLY A 144 -9.76 10.59 -8.04
C GLY A 144 -8.31 10.17 -8.20
N GLY A 145 -8.05 9.34 -9.22
CA GLY A 145 -6.70 8.91 -9.56
C GLY A 145 -5.76 10.07 -9.90
N VAL A 146 -6.27 11.12 -10.53
CA VAL A 146 -5.51 12.34 -10.86
C VAL A 146 -5.10 13.09 -9.60
N ASP A 147 -6.01 13.23 -8.63
CA ASP A 147 -5.72 13.90 -7.36
C ASP A 147 -4.68 13.11 -6.56
N LEU A 148 -4.82 11.78 -6.52
CA LEU A 148 -3.85 10.89 -5.89
C LEU A 148 -2.46 11.01 -6.54
N ALA A 149 -2.40 11.02 -7.87
CA ALA A 149 -1.15 11.18 -8.60
C ALA A 149 -0.52 12.56 -8.37
N ALA A 150 -1.33 13.61 -8.30
CA ALA A 150 -0.85 14.97 -8.01
C ALA A 150 -0.22 15.04 -6.60
N VAL A 151 -0.91 14.54 -5.58
CA VAL A 151 -0.39 14.51 -4.20
C VAL A 151 0.87 13.65 -4.11
N MET A 152 0.90 12.50 -4.78
CA MET A 152 2.08 11.64 -4.81
C MET A 152 3.27 12.34 -5.47
N THR A 153 3.03 13.02 -6.60
CA THR A 153 4.05 13.79 -7.33
C THR A 153 4.59 14.94 -6.49
N ASP A 154 3.73 15.69 -5.81
CA ASP A 154 4.13 16.77 -4.90
C ASP A 154 5.01 16.25 -3.77
N SER A 155 4.64 15.14 -3.17
CA SER A 155 5.42 14.51 -2.09
C SER A 155 6.78 14.00 -2.59
N MET A 156 6.82 13.43 -3.79
CA MET A 156 8.07 13.02 -4.45
C MET A 156 8.96 14.23 -4.76
N ASN A 157 8.40 15.33 -5.26
CA ASN A 157 9.14 16.57 -5.56
C ASN A 157 9.83 17.15 -4.33
N ARG A 158 9.23 17.09 -3.17
CA ARG A 158 9.82 17.57 -1.90
C ARG A 158 11.05 16.77 -1.50
N VAL A 159 11.07 15.50 -1.81
CA VAL A 159 12.11 14.56 -1.37
C VAL A 159 13.18 14.35 -2.44
N TYR A 160 12.78 14.38 -3.70
CA TYR A 160 13.64 14.13 -4.87
C TYR A 160 13.82 15.40 -5.74
N SER A 161 14.03 16.53 -5.12
CA SER A 161 14.09 17.85 -5.78
C SER A 161 15.09 17.99 -6.94
N ALA A 162 16.01 17.03 -7.09
CA ALA A 162 16.98 16.99 -8.19
C ALA A 162 16.54 16.11 -9.38
N LEU A 163 15.39 15.45 -9.28
CA LEU A 163 14.89 14.54 -10.31
C LEU A 163 13.78 15.22 -11.11
N GLU A 164 13.66 14.82 -12.36
CA GLU A 164 12.49 15.12 -13.17
C GLU A 164 11.34 14.22 -12.71
N ILE A 165 10.20 14.82 -12.36
CA ILE A 165 9.01 14.11 -11.91
C ILE A 165 7.84 14.50 -12.80
N GLN A 166 7.19 13.52 -13.40
CA GLN A 166 6.10 13.70 -14.35
C GLN A 166 4.86 12.88 -13.95
N VAL A 167 3.69 13.44 -14.21
CA VAL A 167 2.42 12.70 -14.18
C VAL A 167 2.03 12.38 -15.61
N MET A 168 1.67 11.14 -15.87
CA MET A 168 1.27 10.66 -17.18
C MET A 168 -0.05 9.91 -17.10
N ASP A 169 -0.84 9.96 -18.13
CA ASP A 169 -2.00 9.10 -18.30
C ASP A 169 -1.52 7.66 -18.59
N ALA A 170 -2.12 6.69 -17.91
CA ALA A 170 -1.74 5.29 -18.07
C ALA A 170 -2.39 4.69 -19.31
N GLY A 171 -1.60 3.96 -20.09
CA GLY A 171 -2.13 3.10 -21.15
C GLY A 171 -2.82 1.85 -20.61
N GLU A 172 -3.46 1.11 -21.51
CA GLU A 172 -4.19 -0.14 -21.18
C GLU A 172 -3.26 -1.25 -20.62
N GLU A 173 -1.96 -1.13 -20.81
CA GLU A 173 -0.96 -2.09 -20.31
C GLU A 173 -0.82 -2.07 -18.78
N TYR A 174 -1.32 -1.04 -18.11
CA TYR A 174 -1.23 -0.91 -16.65
C TYR A 174 -2.55 -1.30 -15.98
N THR A 175 -2.78 -2.60 -15.88
CA THR A 175 -3.96 -3.21 -15.24
C THR A 175 -4.27 -2.60 -13.87
N LEU A 176 -3.23 -2.33 -13.07
CA LEU A 176 -3.38 -1.75 -11.73
C LEU A 176 -4.17 -0.43 -11.74
N ILE A 177 -4.05 0.32 -12.81
CA ILE A 177 -4.70 1.64 -12.94
C ILE A 177 -5.98 1.52 -13.75
N HIS A 178 -5.92 0.78 -14.86
CA HIS A 178 -7.03 0.68 -15.81
C HIS A 178 -8.26 -0.02 -15.23
N ASP A 179 -8.05 -1.11 -14.47
CA ASP A 179 -9.14 -1.95 -13.95
C ASP A 179 -9.56 -1.58 -12.51
N ALA A 180 -8.88 -0.61 -11.89
CA ALA A 180 -9.24 -0.15 -10.56
C ALA A 180 -10.56 0.63 -10.57
N SER A 181 -11.47 0.26 -9.66
CA SER A 181 -12.71 1.01 -9.36
C SER A 181 -12.54 1.97 -8.18
N VAL A 182 -11.30 2.23 -7.80
CA VAL A 182 -10.88 3.14 -6.74
C VAL A 182 -9.81 4.08 -7.29
N PRO A 183 -9.57 5.24 -6.68
CA PRO A 183 -8.44 6.11 -7.05
C PRO A 183 -7.14 5.32 -7.08
N ALA A 184 -6.46 5.30 -8.22
CA ALA A 184 -5.26 4.51 -8.42
C ALA A 184 -4.14 5.32 -9.07
N ALA A 185 -2.92 5.14 -8.57
CA ALA A 185 -1.71 5.71 -9.15
C ALA A 185 -0.55 4.72 -9.04
N MET A 186 0.34 4.70 -10.04
CA MET A 186 1.53 3.88 -10.04
C MET A 186 2.76 4.74 -10.31
N THR A 187 3.72 4.70 -9.40
CA THR A 187 4.95 5.46 -9.50
C THR A 187 6.12 4.56 -9.84
N PHE A 188 6.84 4.92 -10.88
CA PHE A 188 8.08 4.26 -11.29
C PHE A 188 9.29 5.16 -11.04
N TYR A 189 10.29 4.60 -10.39
CA TYR A 189 11.62 5.19 -10.31
C TYR A 189 12.48 4.61 -11.44
N TYR A 190 12.81 5.46 -12.42
CA TYR A 190 13.74 5.10 -13.49
C TYR A 190 15.16 5.43 -13.07
N THR A 191 16.03 4.45 -13.05
CA THR A 191 17.40 4.62 -12.63
C THR A 191 18.40 3.97 -13.58
N LYS A 192 19.48 4.67 -13.89
CA LYS A 192 20.64 4.09 -14.58
C LYS A 192 21.44 3.12 -13.72
N GLN A 193 21.29 3.24 -12.40
CA GLN A 193 22.10 2.50 -11.44
C GLN A 193 21.48 1.17 -11.01
N ALA A 194 20.31 0.80 -11.55
CA ALA A 194 19.74 -0.53 -11.33
C ALA A 194 20.76 -1.66 -11.60
N ALA A 195 21.70 -1.41 -12.54
CA ALA A 195 22.73 -2.35 -12.94
C ALA A 195 24.04 -2.32 -12.11
N THR A 196 24.23 -1.34 -11.22
CA THR A 196 25.56 -1.13 -10.58
C THR A 196 25.66 -1.55 -9.12
N GLY A 197 24.55 -1.98 -8.49
CA GLY A 197 24.55 -2.60 -7.15
C GLY A 197 25.29 -1.78 -6.09
N ARG A 198 25.04 -0.48 -5.98
CA ARG A 198 25.63 0.35 -4.91
C ARG A 198 24.67 0.38 -3.71
N PRO A 199 25.02 -0.27 -2.57
CA PRO A 199 24.14 -0.38 -1.41
C PRO A 199 23.67 0.96 -0.83
N GLU A 200 24.54 1.98 -0.88
CA GLU A 200 24.24 3.31 -0.33
C GLU A 200 23.12 4.04 -1.08
N THR A 201 23.06 3.87 -2.42
CA THR A 201 22.01 4.49 -3.26
C THR A 201 20.65 3.85 -3.07
N GLU A 202 20.58 2.54 -2.85
CA GLU A 202 19.33 1.84 -2.59
C GLU A 202 18.74 2.22 -1.23
N TYR A 203 19.57 2.30 -0.19
CA TYR A 203 19.11 2.72 1.14
C TYR A 203 18.58 4.15 1.13
N ASP A 204 19.28 5.08 0.48
CA ASP A 204 18.83 6.48 0.40
C ASP A 204 17.54 6.61 -0.42
N MET A 205 17.41 5.88 -1.51
CA MET A 205 16.20 5.81 -2.33
C MET A 205 15.00 5.32 -1.49
N ASN A 206 15.17 4.23 -0.74
CA ASN A 206 14.10 3.65 0.06
C ASN A 206 13.66 4.58 1.19
N ARG A 207 14.60 5.21 1.88
CA ARG A 207 14.28 6.17 2.93
C ARG A 207 13.53 7.40 2.38
N LYS A 208 13.93 7.89 1.22
CA LYS A 208 13.25 8.99 0.54
C LYS A 208 11.84 8.59 0.12
N LEU A 209 11.67 7.39 -0.42
CA LEU A 209 10.37 6.86 -0.79
C LEU A 209 9.41 6.80 0.42
N ILE A 210 9.85 6.28 1.56
CA ILE A 210 9.04 6.25 2.78
C ILE A 210 8.64 7.65 3.24
N ASN A 211 9.56 8.60 3.19
CA ASN A 211 9.26 9.99 3.53
C ASN A 211 8.21 10.57 2.58
N ALA A 212 8.33 10.31 1.28
CA ALA A 212 7.35 10.74 0.29
C ALA A 212 5.97 10.11 0.51
N LEU A 213 5.91 8.80 0.76
CA LEU A 213 4.66 8.11 1.07
C LEU A 213 4.01 8.64 2.35
N THR A 214 4.81 8.87 3.39
CA THR A 214 4.31 9.42 4.66
C THR A 214 3.73 10.82 4.46
N ASP A 215 4.41 11.67 3.70
CA ASP A 215 3.95 13.01 3.38
C ASP A 215 2.67 12.98 2.51
N MET A 216 2.63 12.11 1.51
CA MET A 216 1.47 11.87 0.67
C MET A 216 0.24 11.49 1.52
N TYR A 217 0.36 10.52 2.43
CA TYR A 217 -0.74 10.13 3.29
C TYR A 217 -1.23 11.27 4.18
N LYS A 218 -0.33 12.08 4.75
CA LYS A 218 -0.71 13.27 5.53
C LYS A 218 -1.48 14.28 4.67
N GLN A 219 -1.04 14.52 3.44
CA GLN A 219 -1.71 15.44 2.54
C GLN A 219 -3.09 14.93 2.14
N VAL A 220 -3.20 13.66 1.75
CA VAL A 220 -4.49 13.04 1.41
C VAL A 220 -5.46 13.18 2.58
N LEU A 221 -5.03 12.81 3.78
CA LEU A 221 -5.85 12.94 4.99
C LEU A 221 -6.31 14.40 5.19
N SER A 222 -5.38 15.34 5.17
CA SER A 222 -5.68 16.74 5.49
C SER A 222 -6.48 17.46 4.41
N THR A 223 -6.43 17.01 3.16
CA THR A 223 -7.06 17.72 2.04
C THR A 223 -8.43 17.14 1.70
N TYR A 224 -8.58 15.82 1.74
CA TYR A 224 -9.75 15.14 1.19
C TYR A 224 -10.60 14.42 2.25
N PHE A 225 -10.05 14.13 3.42
CA PHE A 225 -10.71 13.32 4.44
C PHE A 225 -10.83 14.02 5.81
N THR A 226 -10.54 15.30 5.90
CA THR A 226 -10.88 16.06 7.12
C THR A 226 -12.38 16.24 7.22
N SER A 227 -12.98 15.60 8.22
CA SER A 227 -14.36 15.91 8.61
C SER A 227 -14.44 17.37 9.06
N GLU A 228 -15.37 18.17 8.49
CA GLU A 228 -15.80 19.43 9.07
C GLU A 228 -16.41 19.23 10.47
#